data_a8e7ff958d254964322efb86a0ab436a
#
_entry.id   a8e7ff958d254964322efb86a0ab436a
#
_cell.length_a   1.000
_cell.length_b   1.000
_cell.length_c   1.000
_cell.angle_alpha   90.00
_cell.angle_beta   90.00
_cell.angle_gamma   90.00
#
_symmetry.space_group_name_H-M   'P 1'
#
loop_
_entity.id
_entity.type
_entity.pdbx_description
1 polymer ?
#
loop_
_entity_poly.entity_id
_entity_poly.type
_entity_poly.pdbx_seq_one_letter_code
_entity_poly.pdbx_strand_id
1 'polypeptide(L)'
;MLGHTRGKAACATRYRRGGEQNMQIAIVSRSGSALDAYKRFLEGHGVTLIHVSSIAALYQTLPDTSISGFMVEIQVVVKATDTEKDLLHTLERIFPNIKTNWNPTDGFRALHHGAGKSGEENLIAFVRDCRNFKPRALRKDKRHERRCNVLFWPTGASEETAQRACTLDISFGGLFVCTCDPPPEESFVWVTLREVDARPFKVLVKWKLAWGVAMRILGFGGCFVETDGDLKEKLETFLTENTR
;
A
#
# COMPACT_ATOMS: atom_id res chain seq x y z
N MET A 1 7.25 -29.17 30.77
CA MET A 1 6.11 -28.25 31.00
C MET A 1 6.52 -26.84 30.61
N LEU A 2 5.60 -26.11 30.03
CA LEU A 2 5.62 -24.75 29.57
C LEU A 2 6.14 -24.53 28.14
N GLY A 3 5.18 -24.53 27.30
CA GLY A 3 5.08 -24.06 25.96
C GLY A 3 5.28 -22.56 25.82
N HIS A 4 5.94 -22.20 24.75
CA HIS A 4 5.93 -20.84 24.20
C HIS A 4 5.45 -20.88 22.76
N THR A 5 4.14 -20.85 22.61
CA THR A 5 3.46 -20.43 21.38
C THR A 5 3.42 -18.92 21.35
N ARG A 6 4.25 -18.27 20.55
CA ARG A 6 3.99 -16.88 20.09
C ARG A 6 4.75 -16.63 18.79
N GLY A 7 3.98 -16.28 17.74
CA GLY A 7 4.53 -15.60 16.59
C GLY A 7 4.01 -16.02 15.23
N LYS A 8 2.71 -16.37 15.09
CA LYS A 8 2.08 -16.36 13.75
C LYS A 8 1.71 -14.91 13.41
N ALA A 9 2.64 -14.14 12.93
CA ALA A 9 2.36 -12.83 12.33
C ALA A 9 1.85 -13.08 10.90
N ALA A 10 0.55 -12.94 10.76
CA ALA A 10 -0.23 -13.16 9.56
C ALA A 10 0.12 -12.16 8.47
N CYS A 11 0.73 -12.61 7.40
CA CYS A 11 0.61 -11.98 6.09
C CYS A 11 -0.65 -12.52 5.38
N ALA A 12 -1.81 -12.34 6.02
CA ALA A 12 -3.11 -12.76 5.48
C ALA A 12 -3.99 -11.53 5.25
N THR A 13 -3.63 -10.70 4.29
CA THR A 13 -4.59 -9.76 3.72
C THR A 13 -5.52 -10.58 2.84
N ARG A 14 -6.67 -10.96 3.39
CA ARG A 14 -7.75 -11.67 2.67
C ARG A 14 -8.19 -10.82 1.48
N TYR A 15 -7.76 -11.20 0.29
CA TYR A 15 -8.37 -10.75 -0.95
C TYR A 15 -9.73 -11.45 -1.09
N ARG A 16 -10.81 -10.82 -0.62
CA ARG A 16 -12.18 -11.29 -0.89
C ARG A 16 -12.49 -11.00 -2.35
N ARG A 17 -12.71 -12.06 -3.12
CA ARG A 17 -13.36 -11.98 -4.43
C ARG A 17 -14.80 -11.49 -4.25
N GLY A 18 -15.20 -10.43 -5.01
CA GLY A 18 -16.56 -10.18 -5.44
C GLY A 18 -17.63 -10.02 -4.34
N GLY A 19 -17.40 -9.14 -3.35
CA GLY A 19 -18.44 -8.52 -2.54
C GLY A 19 -18.34 -7.01 -2.72
N GLU A 20 -19.41 -6.27 -2.59
CA GLU A 20 -19.40 -4.80 -2.56
C GLU A 20 -18.26 -4.36 -1.65
N GLN A 21 -17.18 -3.87 -2.26
CA GLN A 21 -16.04 -3.37 -1.49
C GLN A 21 -16.54 -2.10 -0.81
N ASN A 22 -16.82 -2.21 0.49
CA ASN A 22 -17.24 -1.09 1.30
C ASN A 22 -16.14 -0.01 1.18
N MET A 23 -16.45 1.05 0.43
CA MET A 23 -15.51 2.12 0.13
C MET A 23 -15.10 2.81 1.42
N GLN A 24 -13.79 2.81 1.72
CA GLN A 24 -13.23 3.42 2.92
C GLN A 24 -12.52 4.72 2.57
N ILE A 25 -12.90 5.79 3.24
CA ILE A 25 -12.24 7.10 3.14
C ILE A 25 -11.72 7.47 4.52
N ALA A 26 -10.45 7.86 4.60
CA ALA A 26 -9.89 8.38 5.83
C ALA A 26 -10.15 9.88 5.96
N ILE A 27 -10.40 10.36 7.17
CA ILE A 27 -10.41 11.80 7.49
C ILE A 27 -9.41 12.13 8.57
N VAL A 28 -8.61 13.15 8.30
CA VAL A 28 -7.70 13.76 9.28
C VAL A 28 -8.37 15.02 9.80
N SER A 29 -8.94 14.91 10.97
CA SER A 29 -9.66 16.02 11.62
C SER A 29 -9.54 15.96 13.14
N ARG A 30 -9.89 17.06 13.78
CA ARG A 30 -10.14 17.06 15.21
C ARG A 30 -11.52 16.45 15.48
N SER A 31 -11.72 15.90 16.68
CA SER A 31 -13.04 15.48 17.13
C SER A 31 -13.97 16.68 17.29
N GLY A 32 -15.26 16.50 17.08
CA GLY A 32 -16.29 17.51 17.27
C GLY A 32 -17.33 17.53 16.15
N SER A 33 -18.15 18.58 16.13
CA SER A 33 -19.29 18.73 15.21
C SER A 33 -18.93 18.67 13.72
N ALA A 34 -17.70 19.06 13.36
CA ALA A 34 -17.19 18.92 12.01
C ALA A 34 -17.06 17.45 11.59
N LEU A 35 -16.49 16.61 12.47
CA LEU A 35 -16.38 15.18 12.22
C LEU A 35 -17.74 14.52 12.05
N ASP A 36 -18.73 14.90 12.87
CA ASP A 36 -20.10 14.38 12.78
C ASP A 36 -20.77 14.78 11.47
N ALA A 37 -20.50 15.99 10.97
CA ALA A 37 -21.00 16.44 9.69
C ALA A 37 -20.40 15.64 8.52
N TYR A 38 -19.07 15.43 8.52
CA TYR A 38 -18.41 14.58 7.51
C TYR A 38 -18.90 13.13 7.55
N LYS A 39 -19.07 12.59 8.75
CA LYS A 39 -19.58 11.23 8.94
C LYS A 39 -20.95 11.07 8.31
N ARG A 40 -21.91 11.92 8.66
CA ARG A 40 -23.27 11.89 8.08
C ARG A 40 -23.26 12.05 6.56
N PHE A 41 -22.44 12.97 6.03
CA PHE A 41 -22.32 13.15 4.59
C PHE A 41 -21.80 11.87 3.90
N LEU A 42 -20.72 11.28 4.38
CA LEU A 42 -20.10 10.10 3.77
C LEU A 42 -20.95 8.85 3.92
N GLU A 43 -21.60 8.65 5.06
CA GLU A 43 -22.55 7.53 5.28
C GLU A 43 -23.73 7.61 4.31
N GLY A 44 -24.26 8.82 4.04
CA GLY A 44 -25.29 9.06 3.02
C GLY A 44 -24.85 8.68 1.59
N HIS A 45 -23.55 8.57 1.35
CA HIS A 45 -22.96 8.14 0.06
C HIS A 45 -22.43 6.70 0.08
N GLY A 46 -22.74 5.92 1.12
CA GLY A 46 -22.30 4.51 1.24
C GLY A 46 -20.82 4.34 1.50
N VAL A 47 -20.18 5.30 2.18
CA VAL A 47 -18.76 5.30 2.50
C VAL A 47 -18.54 5.00 3.98
N THR A 48 -17.61 4.10 4.27
CA THR A 48 -17.13 3.90 5.65
C THR A 48 -16.01 4.90 5.95
N LEU A 49 -16.20 5.69 7.01
CA LEU A 49 -15.22 6.69 7.46
C LEU A 49 -14.22 6.08 8.43
N ILE A 50 -12.93 6.39 8.20
CA ILE A 50 -11.84 6.12 9.14
C ILE A 50 -11.35 7.46 9.68
N HIS A 51 -11.52 7.70 10.97
CA HIS A 51 -11.08 8.94 11.61
C HIS A 51 -9.69 8.79 12.23
N VAL A 52 -8.83 9.76 11.98
CA VAL A 52 -7.52 9.93 12.62
C VAL A 52 -7.30 11.40 12.98
N SER A 53 -6.52 11.64 14.04
CA SER A 53 -6.33 12.98 14.60
C SER A 53 -5.18 13.79 13.99
N SER A 54 -4.27 13.14 13.25
CA SER A 54 -3.09 13.79 12.64
C SER A 54 -2.68 13.12 11.34
N ILE A 55 -1.87 13.81 10.55
CA ILE A 55 -1.29 13.29 9.31
C ILE A 55 -0.35 12.12 9.61
N ALA A 56 0.42 12.22 10.70
CA ALA A 56 1.29 11.14 11.16
C ALA A 56 0.49 9.89 11.53
N ALA A 57 -0.65 10.03 12.23
CA ALA A 57 -1.54 8.92 12.55
C ALA A 57 -2.14 8.28 11.30
N LEU A 58 -2.52 9.07 10.28
CA LEU A 58 -2.96 8.54 9.00
C LEU A 58 -1.86 7.68 8.37
N TYR A 59 -0.65 8.21 8.27
CA TYR A 59 0.48 7.50 7.68
C TYR A 59 0.77 6.16 8.37
N GLN A 60 0.66 6.12 9.71
CA GLN A 60 0.84 4.89 10.51
C GLN A 60 -0.31 3.87 10.33
N THR A 61 -1.52 4.31 10.04
CA THR A 61 -2.70 3.44 9.87
C THR A 61 -2.72 2.77 8.48
N LEU A 62 -2.25 3.46 7.46
CA LEU A 62 -2.35 3.03 6.07
C LEU A 62 -1.63 1.72 5.70
N PRO A 63 -0.54 1.27 6.37
CA PRO A 63 0.07 -0.03 6.07
C PRO A 63 -0.85 -1.23 6.35
N ASP A 64 -1.78 -1.10 7.29
CA ASP A 64 -2.71 -2.16 7.70
C ASP A 64 -4.14 -1.93 7.21
N THR A 65 -4.41 -0.77 6.57
CA THR A 65 -5.74 -0.34 6.17
C THR A 65 -5.76 0.13 4.72
N SER A 66 -6.58 -0.51 3.90
CA SER A 66 -6.79 -0.10 2.50
C SER A 66 -7.83 1.00 2.42
N ILE A 67 -7.51 2.12 1.80
CA ILE A 67 -8.43 3.24 1.58
C ILE A 67 -8.59 3.57 0.10
N SER A 68 -9.72 4.18 -0.23
CA SER A 68 -10.01 4.71 -1.58
C SER A 68 -9.56 6.16 -1.75
N GLY A 69 -9.37 6.88 -0.65
CA GLY A 69 -8.92 8.27 -0.64
C GLY A 69 -8.93 8.83 0.77
N PHE A 70 -8.50 10.08 0.93
CA PHE A 70 -8.52 10.72 2.24
C PHE A 70 -8.91 12.19 2.16
N MET A 71 -9.48 12.67 3.26
CA MET A 71 -9.84 14.07 3.51
C MET A 71 -8.93 14.63 4.59
N VAL A 72 -8.56 15.88 4.49
CA VAL A 72 -7.80 16.56 5.55
C VAL A 72 -8.37 17.94 5.83
N GLU A 73 -8.65 18.25 7.10
CA GLU A 73 -9.07 19.57 7.49
C GLU A 73 -7.95 20.59 7.30
N ILE A 74 -8.27 21.73 6.69
CA ILE A 74 -7.32 22.82 6.44
C ILE A 74 -6.63 23.25 7.74
N GLN A 75 -7.34 23.27 8.86
CA GLN A 75 -6.76 23.62 10.16
C GLN A 75 -5.68 22.65 10.64
N VAL A 76 -5.77 21.36 10.25
CA VAL A 76 -4.74 20.37 10.54
C VAL A 76 -3.51 20.65 9.67
N VAL A 77 -3.71 20.92 8.38
CA VAL A 77 -2.62 21.24 7.45
C VAL A 77 -1.85 22.50 7.87
N VAL A 78 -2.56 23.56 8.29
CA VAL A 78 -1.95 24.81 8.73
C VAL A 78 -1.08 24.62 9.98
N LYS A 79 -1.47 23.70 10.87
CA LYS A 79 -0.74 23.42 12.13
C LYS A 79 0.26 22.25 12.01
N ALA A 80 0.34 21.63 10.85
CA ALA A 80 1.23 20.52 10.59
C ALA A 80 2.70 20.96 10.65
N THR A 81 3.54 20.11 11.22
CA THR A 81 5.00 20.25 11.17
C THR A 81 5.51 20.04 9.75
N ASP A 82 6.73 20.45 9.45
CA ASP A 82 7.30 20.27 8.12
C ASP A 82 7.40 18.77 7.76
N THR A 83 7.76 17.91 8.72
CA THR A 83 7.73 16.45 8.53
C THR A 83 6.32 15.94 8.16
N GLU A 84 5.27 16.42 8.81
CA GLU A 84 3.89 16.03 8.47
C GLU A 84 3.46 16.56 7.11
N LYS A 85 3.91 17.75 6.69
CA LYS A 85 3.67 18.26 5.34
C LYS A 85 4.31 17.39 4.27
N ASP A 86 5.54 16.91 4.49
CA ASP A 86 6.22 15.99 3.57
C ASP A 86 5.49 14.64 3.46
N LEU A 87 5.00 14.11 4.60
CA LEU A 87 4.15 12.92 4.61
C LEU A 87 2.85 13.17 3.82
N LEU A 88 2.21 14.31 4.04
CA LEU A 88 0.98 14.68 3.31
C LEU A 88 1.22 14.74 1.81
N HIS A 89 2.28 15.42 1.36
CA HIS A 89 2.65 15.48 -0.06
C HIS A 89 2.90 14.09 -0.66
N THR A 90 3.51 13.19 0.12
CA THR A 90 3.69 11.80 -0.30
C THR A 90 2.34 11.11 -0.50
N LEU A 91 1.40 11.26 0.43
CA LEU A 91 0.06 10.67 0.35
C LEU A 91 -0.79 11.27 -0.77
N GLU A 92 -0.72 12.59 -1.00
CA GLU A 92 -1.43 13.30 -2.08
C GLU A 92 -1.05 12.75 -3.48
N ARG A 93 0.16 12.27 -3.66
CA ARG A 93 0.62 11.66 -4.92
C ARG A 93 0.14 10.21 -5.11
N ILE A 94 -0.34 9.58 -4.05
CA ILE A 94 -0.70 8.16 -4.03
C ILE A 94 -2.21 7.96 -4.08
N PHE A 95 -2.96 8.81 -3.39
CA PHE A 95 -4.39 8.67 -3.17
C PHE A 95 -5.18 9.89 -3.66
N PRO A 96 -6.42 9.69 -4.14
CA PRO A 96 -7.38 10.79 -4.23
C PRO A 96 -7.48 11.50 -2.89
N ASN A 97 -7.45 12.83 -2.92
CA ASN A 97 -7.48 13.60 -1.69
C ASN A 97 -8.22 14.92 -1.85
N ILE A 98 -8.68 15.48 -0.73
CA ILE A 98 -9.34 16.78 -0.68
C ILE A 98 -9.02 17.50 0.62
N LYS A 99 -8.71 18.79 0.51
CA LYS A 99 -8.60 19.70 1.64
C LYS A 99 -9.95 20.31 1.92
N THR A 100 -10.41 20.22 3.15
CA THR A 100 -11.77 20.60 3.52
C THR A 100 -11.82 21.39 4.81
N ASN A 101 -12.85 22.19 4.96
CA ASN A 101 -13.22 22.86 6.20
C ASN A 101 -14.74 22.82 6.34
N TRP A 102 -15.22 22.73 7.55
CA TRP A 102 -16.64 22.79 7.86
C TRP A 102 -16.91 23.77 9.00
N ASN A 103 -17.96 24.54 8.86
CA ASN A 103 -18.49 25.30 9.99
C ASN A 103 -20.04 25.26 9.96
N PRO A 104 -20.72 25.43 11.11
CA PRO A 104 -22.17 25.34 11.21
C PRO A 104 -22.92 26.34 10.34
N THR A 105 -22.34 27.53 10.08
CA THR A 105 -22.99 28.64 9.37
C THR A 105 -22.89 28.46 7.85
N ASP A 106 -21.71 28.12 7.34
CA ASP A 106 -21.41 28.13 5.90
C ASP A 106 -21.42 26.70 5.31
N GLY A 107 -21.53 25.66 6.16
CA GLY A 107 -21.47 24.25 5.73
C GLY A 107 -20.06 23.81 5.32
N PHE A 108 -20.00 22.99 4.29
CA PHE A 108 -18.73 22.45 3.77
C PHE A 108 -18.05 23.46 2.85
N ARG A 109 -16.75 23.68 3.07
CA ARG A 109 -15.84 24.31 2.13
C ARG A 109 -14.76 23.30 1.77
N ALA A 110 -14.61 22.99 0.51
CA ALA A 110 -13.70 21.96 0.02
C ALA A 110 -12.93 22.47 -1.19
N LEU A 111 -11.62 22.30 -1.15
CA LEU A 111 -10.70 22.65 -2.25
C LEU A 111 -10.40 21.40 -3.03
N HIS A 112 -11.08 21.22 -4.15
CA HIS A 112 -10.83 20.16 -5.14
C HIS A 112 -10.30 20.79 -6.43
N HIS A 113 -9.59 20.02 -7.25
CA HIS A 113 -9.10 20.47 -8.55
C HIS A 113 -10.27 20.80 -9.50
N GLY A 114 -10.60 22.09 -9.61
CA GLY A 114 -11.68 22.59 -10.47
C GLY A 114 -12.38 23.79 -9.86
N ALA A 115 -12.14 24.97 -10.40
CA ALA A 115 -12.68 26.21 -9.88
C ALA A 115 -14.22 26.28 -9.98
N GLY A 116 -14.89 26.85 -8.99
CA GLY A 116 -16.24 27.42 -9.08
C GLY A 116 -17.40 26.56 -8.58
N LYS A 117 -17.16 25.40 -7.95
CA LYS A 117 -18.21 24.56 -7.36
C LYS A 117 -18.39 24.84 -5.87
N SER A 118 -19.60 24.60 -5.35
CA SER A 118 -19.86 24.63 -3.92
C SER A 118 -19.00 23.61 -3.16
N GLY A 119 -18.82 23.79 -1.85
CA GLY A 119 -18.05 22.85 -1.05
C GLY A 119 -18.62 21.43 -1.08
N GLU A 120 -19.95 21.29 -1.11
CA GLU A 120 -20.63 20.00 -1.20
C GLU A 120 -20.46 19.33 -2.57
N GLU A 121 -20.57 20.09 -3.67
CA GLU A 121 -20.32 19.57 -5.02
C GLU A 121 -18.87 19.06 -5.16
N ASN A 122 -17.91 19.73 -4.56
CA ASN A 122 -16.52 19.28 -4.52
C ASN A 122 -16.35 17.99 -3.72
N LEU A 123 -17.05 17.82 -2.59
CA LEU A 123 -17.07 16.57 -1.84
C LEU A 123 -17.70 15.43 -2.64
N ILE A 124 -18.79 15.65 -3.35
CA ILE A 124 -19.43 14.66 -4.24
C ILE A 124 -18.46 14.25 -5.36
N ALA A 125 -17.78 15.22 -5.97
CA ALA A 125 -16.77 14.92 -7.01
C ALA A 125 -15.63 14.08 -6.45
N PHE A 126 -15.11 14.41 -5.26
CA PHE A 126 -14.09 13.63 -4.58
C PHE A 126 -14.56 12.19 -4.27
N VAL A 127 -15.77 11.99 -3.76
CA VAL A 127 -16.34 10.66 -3.50
C VAL A 127 -16.41 9.84 -4.80
N ARG A 128 -16.78 10.49 -5.92
CA ARG A 128 -16.79 9.83 -7.25
C ARG A 128 -15.38 9.40 -7.67
N ASP A 129 -14.36 10.24 -7.45
CA ASP A 129 -12.98 9.90 -7.77
C ASP A 129 -12.48 8.73 -6.91
N CYS A 130 -12.86 8.69 -5.62
CA CYS A 130 -12.57 7.57 -4.73
C CYS A 130 -13.25 6.26 -5.18
N ARG A 131 -14.44 6.31 -5.77
CA ARG A 131 -15.11 5.11 -6.33
C ARG A 131 -14.37 4.52 -7.51
N ASN A 132 -13.77 5.38 -8.33
CA ASN A 132 -12.98 4.95 -9.49
C ASN A 132 -11.55 4.51 -9.11
N PHE A 133 -11.14 4.76 -7.88
CA PHE A 133 -9.81 4.41 -7.39
C PHE A 133 -9.82 3.03 -6.73
N LYS A 134 -8.91 2.15 -7.15
CA LYS A 134 -8.75 0.83 -6.52
C LYS A 134 -8.20 1.01 -5.11
N PRO A 135 -8.95 0.63 -4.04
CA PRO A 135 -8.48 0.74 -2.66
C PRO A 135 -7.13 0.06 -2.46
N ARG A 136 -6.25 0.71 -1.75
CA ARG A 136 -4.93 0.15 -1.44
C ARG A 136 -4.43 0.59 -0.07
N ALA A 137 -3.57 -0.22 0.52
CA ALA A 137 -2.77 0.11 1.69
C ALA A 137 -1.44 0.76 1.28
N LEU A 138 -0.85 1.53 2.16
CA LEU A 138 0.52 2.00 2.00
C LEU A 138 1.48 0.81 2.20
N ARG A 139 2.59 0.82 1.49
CA ARG A 139 3.61 -0.21 1.68
C ARG A 139 4.31 -0.02 3.02
N LYS A 140 4.47 -1.10 3.77
CA LYS A 140 5.22 -1.09 5.04
C LYS A 140 6.71 -0.83 4.80
N ASP A 141 7.25 -1.42 3.74
CA ASP A 141 8.68 -1.40 3.47
C ASP A 141 9.01 -0.56 2.25
N LYS A 142 10.07 0.24 2.37
CA LYS A 142 10.66 0.95 1.24
C LYS A 142 11.20 -0.06 0.24
N ARG A 143 10.97 0.18 -1.04
CA ARG A 143 11.58 -0.60 -2.12
C ARG A 143 12.86 0.07 -2.58
N HIS A 144 13.86 -0.74 -2.79
CA HIS A 144 15.15 -0.35 -3.31
C HIS A 144 15.29 -0.91 -4.72
N GLU A 145 15.60 -0.06 -5.68
CA GLU A 145 15.95 -0.52 -7.02
C GLU A 145 17.27 -1.27 -6.95
N ARG A 146 17.20 -2.58 -7.10
CA ARG A 146 18.35 -3.49 -7.08
C ARG A 146 18.19 -4.51 -8.20
N ARG A 147 19.24 -4.67 -8.99
CA ARG A 147 19.33 -5.64 -10.09
C ARG A 147 20.15 -6.82 -9.63
N CYS A 148 19.49 -7.83 -9.03
CA CYS A 148 20.13 -9.05 -8.58
C CYS A 148 19.82 -10.19 -9.55
N ASN A 149 20.73 -11.14 -9.66
CA ASN A 149 20.50 -12.37 -10.37
C ASN A 149 19.54 -13.26 -9.56
N VAL A 150 18.52 -13.73 -10.22
CA VAL A 150 17.47 -14.57 -9.62
C VAL A 150 17.44 -15.92 -10.28
N LEU A 151 17.38 -16.97 -9.46
CA LEU A 151 16.87 -18.27 -9.87
C LEU A 151 15.50 -18.44 -9.21
N PHE A 152 14.49 -18.85 -9.97
CA PHE A 152 13.18 -19.17 -9.39
C PHE A 152 12.56 -20.39 -10.05
N TRP A 153 11.79 -21.16 -9.28
CA TRP A 153 11.06 -22.34 -9.74
C TRP A 153 9.80 -22.59 -8.92
N PRO A 154 8.76 -23.22 -9.49
CA PRO A 154 7.53 -23.54 -8.75
C PRO A 154 7.80 -24.46 -7.55
N THR A 155 7.05 -24.30 -6.47
CA THR A 155 7.09 -25.25 -5.36
C THR A 155 6.60 -26.63 -5.85
N GLY A 156 7.40 -27.66 -5.63
CA GLY A 156 7.14 -29.03 -6.14
C GLY A 156 7.95 -29.39 -7.38
N ALA A 157 8.64 -28.44 -8.01
CA ALA A 157 9.62 -28.70 -9.05
C ALA A 157 11.05 -28.78 -8.48
N SER A 158 11.97 -29.38 -9.23
CA SER A 158 13.40 -29.42 -8.88
C SER A 158 14.06 -28.06 -9.19
N GLU A 159 15.07 -27.68 -8.40
CA GLU A 159 15.95 -26.54 -8.68
C GLU A 159 16.61 -26.60 -10.05
N GLU A 160 16.81 -27.79 -10.61
CA GLU A 160 17.34 -27.98 -11.96
C GLU A 160 16.45 -27.35 -13.05
N THR A 161 15.16 -27.16 -12.76
CA THR A 161 14.19 -26.50 -13.65
C THR A 161 14.12 -24.98 -13.44
N ALA A 162 15.02 -24.43 -12.61
CA ALA A 162 14.98 -23.02 -12.25
C ALA A 162 15.17 -22.11 -13.47
N GLN A 163 14.29 -21.14 -13.57
CA GLN A 163 14.40 -20.08 -14.56
C GLN A 163 15.36 -18.98 -14.07
N ARG A 164 16.13 -18.43 -15.00
CA ARG A 164 17.03 -17.30 -14.76
C ARG A 164 16.30 -15.99 -15.01
N ALA A 165 16.43 -15.08 -14.08
CA ALA A 165 15.78 -13.77 -14.14
C ALA A 165 16.64 -12.71 -13.43
N CYS A 166 16.11 -11.49 -13.32
CA CYS A 166 16.69 -10.44 -12.48
C CYS A 166 15.59 -9.72 -11.67
N THR A 167 15.97 -9.12 -10.56
CA THR A 167 15.06 -8.24 -9.82
C THR A 167 14.97 -6.87 -10.47
N LEU A 168 13.84 -6.18 -10.30
CA LEU A 168 13.70 -4.75 -10.55
C LEU A 168 13.86 -3.96 -9.26
N ASP A 169 13.16 -4.41 -8.22
CA ASP A 169 13.21 -3.84 -6.88
C ASP A 169 13.11 -4.94 -5.81
N ILE A 170 13.63 -4.64 -4.63
CA ILE A 170 13.60 -5.50 -3.45
C ILE A 170 13.24 -4.64 -2.23
N SER A 171 12.51 -5.21 -1.29
CA SER A 171 12.22 -4.64 0.04
C SER A 171 12.33 -5.72 1.11
N PHE A 172 12.18 -5.36 2.39
CA PHE A 172 12.12 -6.36 3.47
C PHE A 172 10.94 -7.34 3.36
N GLY A 173 9.84 -6.92 2.72
CA GLY A 173 8.65 -7.75 2.59
C GLY A 173 8.53 -8.51 1.27
N GLY A 174 9.38 -8.24 0.27
CA GLY A 174 9.27 -8.90 -1.03
C GLY A 174 10.09 -8.26 -2.14
N LEU A 175 9.86 -8.74 -3.35
CA LEU A 175 10.63 -8.37 -4.53
C LEU A 175 9.75 -8.30 -5.78
N PHE A 176 10.27 -7.63 -6.82
CA PHE A 176 9.76 -7.77 -8.18
C PHE A 176 10.81 -8.46 -9.06
N VAL A 177 10.40 -9.56 -9.69
CA VAL A 177 11.22 -10.33 -10.61
C VAL A 177 10.83 -10.05 -12.05
N CYS A 178 11.78 -9.63 -12.87
CA CYS A 178 11.62 -9.43 -14.30
C CYS A 178 11.73 -10.77 -15.02
N THR A 179 10.66 -11.22 -15.65
CA THR A 179 10.62 -12.44 -16.48
C THR A 179 9.55 -12.32 -17.54
N CYS A 180 9.75 -12.97 -18.69
CA CYS A 180 8.74 -13.04 -19.76
C CYS A 180 7.65 -14.08 -19.46
N ASP A 181 7.93 -15.05 -18.59
CA ASP A 181 7.01 -16.12 -18.23
C ASP A 181 6.76 -16.13 -16.70
N PRO A 182 5.95 -15.19 -16.20
CA PRO A 182 5.68 -15.09 -14.78
C PRO A 182 4.76 -16.22 -14.29
N PRO A 183 5.03 -16.79 -13.11
CA PRO A 183 4.19 -17.82 -12.50
C PRO A 183 2.78 -17.30 -12.19
N PRO A 184 1.80 -18.19 -11.98
CA PRO A 184 0.43 -17.82 -11.63
C PRO A 184 0.35 -16.99 -10.35
N GLU A 185 -0.61 -16.04 -10.28
CA GLU A 185 -0.93 -15.33 -9.05
C GLU A 185 -1.40 -16.32 -7.97
N GLU A 186 -1.12 -15.99 -6.71
CA GLU A 186 -1.42 -16.79 -5.51
C GLU A 186 -0.70 -18.17 -5.52
N SER A 187 0.28 -18.40 -6.40
CA SER A 187 1.16 -19.55 -6.37
C SER A 187 2.40 -19.29 -5.51
N PHE A 188 3.04 -20.36 -5.05
CA PHE A 188 4.31 -20.29 -4.35
C PHE A 188 5.45 -20.67 -5.29
N VAL A 189 6.53 -19.92 -5.20
CA VAL A 189 7.79 -20.22 -5.90
C VAL A 189 8.96 -20.21 -4.92
N TRP A 190 9.96 -21.00 -5.20
CA TRP A 190 11.28 -20.89 -4.59
C TRP A 190 12.07 -19.82 -5.35
N VAL A 191 12.83 -19.03 -4.62
CA VAL A 191 13.68 -17.96 -5.17
C VAL A 191 15.04 -18.04 -4.50
N THR A 192 16.11 -17.94 -5.30
CA THR A 192 17.48 -17.73 -4.82
C THR A 192 17.97 -16.38 -5.32
N LEU A 193 18.42 -15.54 -4.40
CA LEU A 193 19.13 -14.28 -4.65
C LEU A 193 20.57 -14.46 -4.21
N ARG A 194 21.45 -14.83 -5.14
CA ARG A 194 22.84 -15.19 -4.80
C ARG A 194 23.63 -14.05 -4.14
N GLU A 195 23.27 -12.83 -4.45
CA GLU A 195 23.88 -11.61 -3.86
C GLU A 195 23.46 -11.40 -2.40
N VAL A 196 22.38 -12.06 -1.94
CA VAL A 196 21.85 -11.95 -0.58
C VAL A 196 22.10 -13.26 0.20
N ASP A 197 21.61 -14.38 -0.33
CA ASP A 197 21.77 -15.69 0.25
C ASP A 197 21.78 -16.78 -0.84
N ALA A 198 22.64 -17.76 -0.71
CA ALA A 198 22.69 -18.91 -1.62
C ALA A 198 21.52 -19.88 -1.39
N ARG A 199 20.88 -19.86 -0.23
CA ARG A 199 19.74 -20.71 0.11
C ARG A 199 18.47 -20.18 -0.57
N PRO A 200 17.61 -21.07 -1.11
CA PRO A 200 16.32 -20.67 -1.62
C PRO A 200 15.36 -20.29 -0.49
N PHE A 201 14.55 -19.28 -0.73
CA PHE A 201 13.45 -18.89 0.14
C PHE A 201 12.14 -18.88 -0.62
N LYS A 202 11.04 -19.06 0.11
CA LYS A 202 9.71 -19.18 -0.45
C LYS A 202 9.06 -17.82 -0.67
N VAL A 203 8.50 -17.62 -1.85
CA VAL A 203 7.84 -16.38 -2.26
C VAL A 203 6.41 -16.70 -2.70
N LEU A 204 5.44 -15.94 -2.19
CA LEU A 204 4.07 -15.96 -2.68
C LEU A 204 3.91 -14.91 -3.77
N VAL A 205 3.53 -15.33 -4.96
CA VAL A 205 3.25 -14.46 -6.10
C VAL A 205 1.96 -13.68 -5.85
N LYS A 206 2.06 -12.36 -5.70
CA LYS A 206 0.93 -11.49 -5.40
C LYS A 206 0.24 -10.92 -6.62
N TRP A 207 1.00 -10.66 -7.66
CA TRP A 207 0.51 -10.15 -8.94
C TRP A 207 1.53 -10.41 -10.03
N LYS A 208 1.07 -10.45 -11.25
CA LYS A 208 1.93 -10.63 -12.42
C LYS A 208 1.59 -9.66 -13.53
N LEU A 209 2.56 -9.40 -14.38
CA LEU A 209 2.39 -8.69 -15.64
C LEU A 209 2.92 -9.57 -16.76
N ALA A 210 2.02 -10.20 -17.48
CA ALA A 210 2.35 -11.08 -18.58
C ALA A 210 2.65 -10.29 -19.86
N TRP A 211 3.35 -10.93 -20.78
CA TRP A 211 3.67 -10.35 -22.08
C TRP A 211 2.41 -9.96 -22.86
N GLY A 212 2.46 -8.79 -23.50
CA GLY A 212 1.35 -8.29 -24.33
C GLY A 212 0.20 -7.60 -23.59
N VAL A 213 0.21 -7.58 -22.25
CA VAL A 213 -0.89 -6.98 -21.45
C VAL A 213 -0.74 -5.46 -21.34
N ALA A 214 0.47 -4.95 -21.20
CA ALA A 214 0.75 -3.53 -21.09
C ALA A 214 2.20 -3.20 -21.48
N MET A 215 2.46 -1.94 -21.88
CA MET A 215 3.82 -1.45 -22.14
C MET A 215 4.55 -1.15 -20.81
N ARG A 216 4.85 -2.21 -20.06
CA ARG A 216 5.55 -2.16 -18.76
C ARG A 216 6.55 -3.30 -18.67
N ILE A 217 7.44 -3.24 -17.69
CA ILE A 217 8.39 -4.33 -17.41
C ILE A 217 7.61 -5.55 -16.98
N LEU A 218 7.80 -6.65 -17.70
CA LEU A 218 7.14 -7.93 -17.47
C LEU A 218 7.71 -8.62 -16.24
N GLY A 219 6.89 -9.42 -15.56
CA GLY A 219 7.35 -10.16 -14.41
C GLY A 219 6.28 -10.36 -13.35
N PHE A 220 6.71 -10.61 -12.14
CA PHE A 220 5.82 -10.79 -11.00
C PHE A 220 6.35 -10.09 -9.76
N GLY A 221 5.41 -9.58 -8.97
CA GLY A 221 5.65 -9.11 -7.60
C GLY A 221 5.30 -10.20 -6.61
N GLY A 222 6.22 -10.49 -5.69
CA GLY A 222 6.01 -11.49 -4.67
C GLY A 222 6.36 -10.99 -3.28
N CYS A 223 5.74 -11.60 -2.26
CA CYS A 223 6.11 -11.38 -0.87
C CYS A 223 6.84 -12.60 -0.32
N PHE A 224 7.83 -12.36 0.53
CA PHE A 224 8.54 -13.41 1.23
C PHE A 224 7.60 -14.11 2.20
N VAL A 225 7.68 -15.45 2.24
CA VAL A 225 6.93 -16.30 3.16
C VAL A 225 7.92 -16.93 4.10
N GLU A 226 7.73 -16.77 5.41
CA GLU A 226 8.61 -17.38 6.42
C GLU A 226 10.08 -16.93 6.32
N THR A 227 10.33 -15.63 6.41
CA THR A 227 11.69 -15.11 6.55
C THR A 227 12.21 -15.42 7.95
N ASP A 228 13.29 -16.20 8.04
CA ASP A 228 14.04 -16.35 9.29
C ASP A 228 14.83 -15.09 9.65
N GLY A 229 15.37 -15.03 10.88
CA GLY A 229 16.12 -13.87 11.34
C GLY A 229 17.40 -13.62 10.53
N ASP A 230 18.05 -14.68 10.08
CA ASP A 230 19.28 -14.64 9.28
C ASP A 230 19.04 -14.01 7.89
N LEU A 231 17.96 -14.39 7.19
CA LEU A 231 17.61 -13.79 5.92
C LEU A 231 17.27 -12.28 6.06
N LYS A 232 16.57 -11.92 7.15
CA LYS A 232 16.28 -10.49 7.42
C LYS A 232 17.54 -9.67 7.62
N GLU A 233 18.47 -10.16 8.40
CA GLU A 233 19.75 -9.48 8.66
C GLU A 233 20.58 -9.34 7.37
N LYS A 234 20.64 -10.38 6.55
CA LYS A 234 21.31 -10.33 5.24
C LYS A 234 20.64 -9.34 4.28
N LEU A 235 19.31 -9.31 4.22
CA LEU A 235 18.57 -8.32 3.43
C LEU A 235 18.83 -6.91 3.94
N GLU A 236 18.85 -6.69 5.25
CA GLU A 236 19.13 -5.38 5.83
C GLU A 236 20.52 -4.89 5.45
N THR A 237 21.52 -5.72 5.62
CA THR A 237 22.91 -5.44 5.22
C THR A 237 22.97 -5.12 3.73
N PHE A 238 22.40 -5.98 2.87
CA PHE A 238 22.40 -5.81 1.43
C PHE A 238 21.70 -4.53 0.96
N LEU A 239 20.58 -4.17 1.59
CA LEU A 239 19.80 -2.98 1.20
C LEU A 239 20.41 -1.67 1.72
N THR A 240 21.17 -1.72 2.82
CA THR A 240 21.82 -0.53 3.43
C THR A 240 23.20 -0.25 2.84
N GLU A 241 24.04 -1.26 2.63
CA GLU A 241 25.42 -1.09 2.16
C GLU A 241 25.54 -0.54 0.74
N ASN A 242 24.55 -0.73 -0.10
CA ASN A 242 24.56 -0.30 -1.51
C ASN A 242 23.76 0.99 -1.78
N THR A 243 23.65 1.90 -0.82
CA THR A 243 22.98 3.20 -0.97
C THR A 243 23.96 4.32 -1.39
N ARG A 244 25.11 3.96 -1.99
CA ARG A 244 26.08 4.91 -2.58
C ARG A 244 25.90 5.06 -4.07
#